data_bbaff526eed3988d9e7fb26b1426b0d6
#
_entry.id   bbaff526eed3988d9e7fb26b1426b0d6
#
_cell.length_a   1.000
_cell.length_b   1.000
_cell.length_c   1.000
_cell.angle_alpha   90.00
_cell.angle_beta   90.00
_cell.angle_gamma   90.00
#
_symmetry.space_group_name_H-M   'P 1'
#
loop_
_entity.id
_entity.type
_entity.pdbx_description
1 polymer ?
#
loop_
_entity_poly.entity_id
_entity_poly.type
_entity_poly.pdbx_seq_one_letter_code
_entity_poly.pdbx_strand_id
1 'polypeptide(L)'
;MKQLYSLRKNFTIIGITGRVGAGCSEIANLLADSKFNEPIQDLVVPESVDINQLKINVCVNYLKYENNWHEFKVINYKDVLLLHLVYEAVKPAKNFNEAISNIIEIVCQNGASKNSSLENRFDLEVEVKNKILNFFKGEEDSWFKYPNESLTCDTLWECLADKKSCPKFYEYYFNFFEGLSKRFYSLLNSIDITKRTRLTHDLANNLRAYGSVYSLKENHDLNNIYTVAKTINRLIKNWKAKNEYTKIVIDSLKNSLELMFFKEKYSAFYTIATNKSTKERESYIREVINKKYKAHYSETQINGHIDNILQIDDSEYKGGEVNKGIFSSPDVENCIQKSDFHIFYSNKVRGEEDTRVLKIPNSDKQLQAELKNYKNLDLFPQLAKLIALIHQPGVITPTGLERTMQIAYNAKANSGCISRQVGAVVTDASFSVKAIGWNDIPRYQIPCNLRNANDLINGKNDLHFSEFEKGDNGVYPNGDNFKTKFTEEFSGVDYEKLEGRPCSFCFKTYHNAFEGEKNQVHTRSLHAEENAMLQITKYGGQGLKKGNLFTTASPCELCSKKAFQLGIKQIFYIDPYPGIATTHILTNSRKEVEKPKLLMFQGAVGKGFHKLYDPFLSQKDELAILANVKPKQNK
;
A
#
# COMPACT_ATOMS: atom_id res chain seq x y z
N MET A 1 -8.42 -32.53 6.74
CA MET A 1 -8.40 -31.17 7.27
C MET A 1 -7.00 -30.60 7.47
N LYS A 2 -6.13 -31.24 8.25
CA LYS A 2 -4.74 -30.75 8.44
C LYS A 2 -4.04 -30.38 7.12
N GLN A 3 -4.24 -31.16 6.06
CA GLN A 3 -3.68 -30.86 4.73
C GLN A 3 -4.21 -29.57 4.11
N LEU A 4 -5.48 -29.23 4.29
CA LEU A 4 -6.07 -28.02 3.71
C LEU A 4 -5.52 -26.74 4.40
N TYR A 5 -5.45 -26.75 5.72
CA TYR A 5 -4.85 -25.64 6.49
C TYR A 5 -3.34 -25.55 6.28
N SER A 6 -2.64 -26.68 6.08
CA SER A 6 -1.21 -26.67 5.80
C SER A 6 -0.84 -25.94 4.50
N LEU A 7 -1.76 -25.88 3.52
CA LEU A 7 -1.55 -25.10 2.29
C LEU A 7 -1.29 -23.61 2.56
N ARG A 8 -1.89 -23.04 3.62
CA ARG A 8 -1.65 -21.66 4.05
C ARG A 8 -0.59 -21.58 5.15
N LYS A 9 -0.59 -22.53 6.08
CA LYS A 9 0.37 -22.58 7.18
C LYS A 9 1.81 -22.78 6.69
N ASN A 10 2.01 -23.62 5.67
CA ASN A 10 3.34 -23.93 5.13
C ASN A 10 3.76 -23.00 3.99
N PHE A 11 2.78 -22.34 3.35
CA PHE A 11 3.04 -21.41 2.25
C PHE A 11 2.24 -20.12 2.44
N THR A 12 2.91 -19.04 2.80
CA THR A 12 2.32 -17.71 2.94
C THR A 12 3.29 -16.66 2.43
N ILE A 13 2.81 -15.77 1.57
CA ILE A 13 3.56 -14.60 1.11
C ILE A 13 2.81 -13.35 1.55
N ILE A 14 3.51 -12.42 2.18
CA ILE A 14 2.98 -11.13 2.62
C ILE A 14 3.71 -10.02 1.89
N GLY A 15 2.99 -9.20 1.15
CA GLY A 15 3.50 -7.96 0.58
C GLY A 15 3.16 -6.78 1.49
N ILE A 16 4.15 -5.96 1.85
CA ILE A 16 3.93 -4.77 2.67
C ILE A 16 4.01 -3.52 1.80
N THR A 17 3.09 -2.60 2.01
CA THR A 17 3.06 -1.29 1.35
C THR A 17 2.76 -0.19 2.36
N GLY A 18 3.20 1.02 2.04
CA GLY A 18 2.95 2.21 2.87
C GLY A 18 3.83 3.37 2.46
N ARG A 19 3.50 4.54 2.95
CA ARG A 19 4.27 5.76 2.74
C ARG A 19 5.61 5.70 3.49
N VAL A 20 6.58 6.52 3.10
CA VAL A 20 7.86 6.63 3.80
C VAL A 20 7.63 6.98 5.27
N GLY A 21 8.31 6.27 6.17
CA GLY A 21 8.14 6.43 7.62
C GLY A 21 6.90 5.76 8.23
N ALA A 22 6.08 5.06 7.44
CA ALA A 22 4.91 4.34 7.94
C ALA A 22 5.24 3.02 8.66
N GLY A 23 6.48 2.49 8.53
CA GLY A 23 6.95 1.32 9.29
C GLY A 23 6.90 -0.01 8.54
N CYS A 24 6.98 -0.02 7.20
CA CYS A 24 7.00 -1.25 6.40
C CYS A 24 8.11 -2.21 6.88
N SER A 25 9.35 -1.74 6.93
CA SER A 25 10.49 -2.56 7.34
C SER A 25 10.44 -2.97 8.82
N GLU A 26 9.77 -2.19 9.67
CA GLU A 26 9.54 -2.54 11.07
C GLU A 26 8.64 -3.77 11.18
N ILE A 27 7.53 -3.79 10.44
CA ILE A 27 6.63 -4.96 10.36
C ILE A 27 7.35 -6.16 9.74
N ALA A 28 8.13 -5.96 8.66
CA ALA A 28 8.87 -7.04 8.02
C ALA A 28 9.87 -7.69 8.99
N ASN A 29 10.61 -6.88 9.75
CA ASN A 29 11.57 -7.36 10.73
C ASN A 29 10.90 -8.09 11.91
N LEU A 30 9.75 -7.60 12.38
CA LEU A 30 8.99 -8.29 13.43
C LEU A 30 8.49 -9.67 12.96
N LEU A 31 8.02 -9.78 11.73
CA LEU A 31 7.60 -11.07 11.17
C LEU A 31 8.79 -12.03 10.92
N ALA A 32 10.00 -11.51 10.78
CA ALA A 32 11.23 -12.30 10.64
C ALA A 32 11.89 -12.62 11.99
N ASP A 33 11.39 -12.10 13.09
CA ASP A 33 11.96 -12.35 14.41
C ASP A 33 11.48 -13.68 14.95
N SER A 34 12.42 -14.60 15.20
CA SER A 34 12.14 -15.90 15.83
C SER A 34 11.53 -15.77 17.23
N LYS A 35 11.80 -14.63 17.90
CA LYS A 35 11.28 -14.30 19.23
C LYS A 35 9.94 -13.56 19.20
N PHE A 36 9.28 -13.45 18.04
CA PHE A 36 7.99 -12.79 17.93
C PHE A 36 6.95 -13.32 18.93
N ASN A 37 7.03 -14.58 19.31
CA ASN A 37 6.13 -15.20 20.29
C ASN A 37 6.40 -14.80 21.74
N GLU A 38 7.59 -14.33 22.11
CA GLU A 38 7.91 -13.97 23.50
C GLU A 38 7.07 -12.78 24.00
N PRO A 39 7.03 -11.63 23.29
CA PRO A 39 6.18 -10.50 23.67
C PRO A 39 4.67 -10.81 23.62
N ILE A 40 4.26 -11.76 22.75
CA ILE A 40 2.86 -12.14 22.62
C ILE A 40 2.35 -12.84 23.89
N GLN A 41 3.21 -13.50 24.63
CA GLN A 41 2.79 -14.21 25.85
C GLN A 41 2.10 -13.29 26.86
N ASP A 42 2.56 -12.08 26.96
CA ASP A 42 2.07 -11.10 27.93
C ASP A 42 0.80 -10.36 27.44
N LEU A 43 0.42 -10.54 26.18
CA LEU A 43 -0.79 -9.93 25.60
C LEU A 43 -2.09 -10.65 25.96
N VAL A 44 -2.04 -11.86 26.50
CA VAL A 44 -3.24 -12.57 26.94
C VAL A 44 -3.69 -12.02 28.27
N VAL A 45 -4.87 -11.39 28.29
CA VAL A 45 -5.50 -10.87 29.50
C VAL A 45 -6.48 -11.93 30.02
N PRO A 46 -6.23 -12.55 31.18
CA PRO A 46 -7.17 -13.47 31.79
C PRO A 46 -8.49 -12.74 32.16
N GLU A 47 -9.60 -13.46 32.07
CA GLU A 47 -10.92 -12.98 32.52
C GLU A 47 -11.38 -11.65 31.87
N SER A 48 -10.88 -11.34 30.67
CA SER A 48 -11.34 -10.16 29.94
C SER A 48 -12.82 -10.32 29.56
N VAL A 49 -13.61 -9.28 29.81
CA VAL A 49 -14.99 -9.15 29.33
C VAL A 49 -15.07 -8.40 27.99
N ASP A 50 -13.97 -7.82 27.53
CA ASP A 50 -13.91 -7.15 26.24
C ASP A 50 -13.81 -8.18 25.11
N ILE A 51 -14.83 -8.21 24.23
CA ILE A 51 -14.94 -9.19 23.14
C ILE A 51 -13.73 -9.08 22.18
N ASN A 52 -13.20 -7.88 21.92
CA ASN A 52 -12.06 -7.72 21.03
C ASN A 52 -10.78 -8.25 21.69
N GLN A 53 -10.63 -8.06 23.00
CA GLN A 53 -9.52 -8.67 23.75
C GLN A 53 -9.62 -10.19 23.74
N LEU A 54 -10.81 -10.75 23.96
CA LEU A 54 -11.02 -12.22 23.87
C LEU A 54 -10.66 -12.77 22.48
N LYS A 55 -10.99 -12.06 21.41
CA LYS A 55 -10.58 -12.46 20.05
C LYS A 55 -9.06 -12.46 19.90
N ILE A 56 -8.37 -11.45 20.43
CA ILE A 56 -6.90 -11.41 20.42
C ILE A 56 -6.33 -12.55 21.25
N ASN A 57 -6.88 -12.82 22.43
CA ASN A 57 -6.45 -13.95 23.27
C ASN A 57 -6.53 -15.29 22.52
N VAL A 58 -7.61 -15.53 21.77
CA VAL A 58 -7.74 -16.72 20.91
C VAL A 58 -6.61 -16.79 19.87
N CYS A 59 -6.35 -15.69 19.16
CA CYS A 59 -5.30 -15.64 18.16
C CYS A 59 -3.90 -15.88 18.76
N VAL A 60 -3.61 -15.25 19.89
CA VAL A 60 -2.33 -15.39 20.60
C VAL A 60 -2.15 -16.81 21.10
N ASN A 61 -3.16 -17.39 21.74
CA ASN A 61 -3.11 -18.78 22.22
C ASN A 61 -2.91 -19.77 21.06
N TYR A 62 -3.56 -19.51 19.91
CA TYR A 62 -3.35 -20.32 18.71
C TYR A 62 -1.89 -20.27 18.24
N LEU A 63 -1.28 -19.09 18.19
CA LEU A 63 0.11 -18.93 17.73
C LEU A 63 1.14 -19.47 18.73
N LYS A 64 0.82 -19.50 20.03
CA LYS A 64 1.68 -20.09 21.07
C LYS A 64 1.76 -21.60 20.99
N TYR A 65 0.72 -22.25 20.44
CA TYR A 65 0.72 -23.70 20.34
C TYR A 65 1.83 -24.17 19.39
N GLU A 66 2.45 -25.27 19.72
CA GLU A 66 3.60 -25.85 19.00
C GLU A 66 3.41 -25.84 17.48
N ASN A 67 4.41 -25.39 16.76
CA ASN A 67 4.45 -25.36 15.29
C ASN A 67 3.37 -24.47 14.61
N ASN A 68 2.68 -23.60 15.33
CA ASN A 68 1.76 -22.65 14.72
C ASN A 68 2.42 -21.32 14.34
N TRP A 69 3.63 -21.05 14.87
CA TRP A 69 4.44 -19.92 14.47
C TRP A 69 5.73 -20.38 13.80
N HIS A 70 6.07 -19.76 12.68
CA HIS A 70 7.37 -19.83 12.02
C HIS A 70 7.71 -18.46 11.50
N GLU A 71 8.96 -18.04 11.64
CA GLU A 71 9.48 -16.78 11.16
C GLU A 71 9.38 -16.67 9.63
N PHE A 72 9.27 -15.44 9.16
CA PHE A 72 9.22 -15.14 7.74
C PHE A 72 10.58 -14.73 7.22
N LYS A 73 10.96 -15.22 6.05
CA LYS A 73 12.11 -14.69 5.31
C LYS A 73 11.74 -13.37 4.64
N VAL A 74 12.51 -12.32 4.90
CA VAL A 74 12.31 -11.01 4.25
C VAL A 74 13.02 -10.97 2.91
N ILE A 75 12.31 -10.57 1.86
CA ILE A 75 12.87 -10.15 0.58
C ILE A 75 12.68 -8.63 0.49
N ASN A 76 13.77 -7.88 0.60
CA ASN A 76 13.70 -6.43 0.45
C ASN A 76 13.65 -6.06 -1.03
N TYR A 77 12.70 -5.25 -1.42
CA TYR A 77 12.56 -4.78 -2.80
C TYR A 77 13.84 -4.08 -3.29
N LYS A 78 14.47 -3.26 -2.45
CA LYS A 78 15.74 -2.56 -2.77
C LYS A 78 16.89 -3.52 -3.06
N ASP A 79 16.95 -4.71 -2.41
CA ASP A 79 18.01 -5.69 -2.66
C ASP A 79 17.89 -6.24 -4.09
N VAL A 80 16.67 -6.40 -4.58
CA VAL A 80 16.41 -6.81 -5.97
C VAL A 80 16.81 -5.71 -6.95
N LEU A 81 16.60 -4.43 -6.62
CA LEU A 81 17.09 -3.32 -7.44
C LEU A 81 18.62 -3.33 -7.56
N LEU A 82 19.33 -3.55 -6.45
CA LEU A 82 20.79 -3.67 -6.46
C LEU A 82 21.25 -4.90 -7.27
N LEU A 83 20.52 -6.01 -7.20
CA LEU A 83 20.82 -7.21 -8.00
C LEU A 83 20.79 -6.91 -9.50
N HIS A 84 19.77 -6.19 -9.97
CA HIS A 84 19.71 -5.73 -11.36
C HIS A 84 20.83 -4.76 -11.71
N LEU A 85 21.14 -3.82 -10.81
CA LEU A 85 22.24 -2.86 -11.01
C LEU A 85 23.58 -3.60 -11.18
N VAL A 86 23.90 -4.51 -10.27
CA VAL A 86 25.15 -5.29 -10.33
C VAL A 86 25.19 -6.14 -11.61
N TYR A 87 24.08 -6.81 -11.93
CA TYR A 87 24.00 -7.62 -13.15
C TYR A 87 24.28 -6.79 -14.42
N GLU A 88 23.61 -5.66 -14.60
CA GLU A 88 23.78 -4.82 -15.78
C GLU A 88 25.17 -4.16 -15.84
N ALA A 89 25.81 -3.93 -14.70
CA ALA A 89 27.18 -3.43 -14.63
C ALA A 89 28.22 -4.49 -15.00
N VAL A 90 28.00 -5.75 -14.61
CA VAL A 90 28.93 -6.87 -14.85
C VAL A 90 28.81 -7.43 -16.27
N LYS A 91 27.60 -7.50 -16.82
CA LYS A 91 27.33 -8.12 -18.11
C LYS A 91 28.19 -7.58 -19.28
N PRO A 92 28.35 -6.26 -19.47
CA PRO A 92 29.22 -5.72 -20.54
C PRO A 92 30.69 -5.66 -20.16
N ALA A 93 31.05 -5.84 -18.87
CA ALA A 93 32.41 -5.60 -18.38
C ALA A 93 33.36 -6.75 -18.73
N LYS A 94 34.56 -6.42 -19.24
CA LYS A 94 35.61 -7.37 -19.56
C LYS A 94 36.44 -7.78 -18.34
N ASN A 95 36.43 -6.95 -17.31
CA ASN A 95 37.20 -7.14 -16.08
C ASN A 95 36.53 -6.44 -14.89
N PHE A 96 37.06 -6.73 -13.69
CA PHE A 96 36.58 -6.20 -12.44
C PHE A 96 36.55 -4.65 -12.36
N ASN A 97 37.60 -3.97 -12.86
CA ASN A 97 37.66 -2.52 -12.79
C ASN A 97 36.59 -1.85 -13.69
N GLU A 98 36.32 -2.45 -14.86
CA GLU A 98 35.27 -2.00 -15.76
C GLU A 98 33.89 -2.19 -15.13
N ALA A 99 33.65 -3.33 -14.47
CA ALA A 99 32.40 -3.60 -13.75
C ALA A 99 32.14 -2.56 -12.64
N ILE A 100 33.18 -2.21 -11.85
CA ILE A 100 33.07 -1.17 -10.83
C ILE A 100 32.79 0.20 -11.47
N SER A 101 33.44 0.53 -12.57
CA SER A 101 33.21 1.79 -13.29
C SER A 101 31.76 1.90 -13.76
N ASN A 102 31.20 0.81 -14.29
CA ASN A 102 29.80 0.74 -14.69
C ASN A 102 28.85 0.91 -13.49
N ILE A 103 29.14 0.29 -12.33
CA ILE A 103 28.34 0.49 -11.10
C ILE A 103 28.32 1.98 -10.71
N ILE A 104 29.50 2.61 -10.68
CA ILE A 104 29.62 4.03 -10.31
C ILE A 104 28.83 4.90 -11.28
N GLU A 105 28.92 4.62 -12.58
CA GLU A 105 28.19 5.35 -13.61
C GLU A 105 26.67 5.24 -13.38
N ILE A 106 26.14 4.03 -13.19
CA ILE A 106 24.72 3.79 -12.93
C ILE A 106 24.25 4.53 -11.68
N VAL A 107 25.02 4.47 -10.59
CA VAL A 107 24.68 5.14 -9.34
C VAL A 107 24.65 6.66 -9.51
N CYS A 108 25.63 7.23 -10.23
CA CYS A 108 25.70 8.67 -10.48
C CYS A 108 24.55 9.15 -11.38
N GLN A 109 24.22 8.41 -12.43
CA GLN A 109 23.13 8.77 -13.34
C GLN A 109 21.77 8.75 -12.65
N ASN A 110 21.50 7.77 -11.78
CA ASN A 110 20.21 7.59 -11.12
C ASN A 110 20.09 8.41 -9.81
N GLY A 111 21.16 8.80 -9.18
CA GLY A 111 21.16 9.59 -7.94
C GLY A 111 21.14 11.11 -8.14
N ALA A 112 21.21 11.60 -9.38
CA ALA A 112 21.29 13.02 -9.69
C ALA A 112 19.92 13.71 -9.71
N SER A 113 19.83 14.93 -9.19
CA SER A 113 18.62 15.75 -9.32
C SER A 113 18.44 16.21 -10.76
N LYS A 114 17.24 16.03 -11.34
CA LYS A 114 16.89 16.55 -12.69
C LYS A 114 17.02 18.08 -12.81
N ASN A 115 17.05 18.81 -11.67
CA ASN A 115 17.09 20.27 -11.58
C ASN A 115 18.43 20.83 -11.13
N SER A 116 19.48 20.02 -10.93
CA SER A 116 20.81 20.53 -10.62
C SER A 116 21.51 20.99 -11.91
N SER A 117 21.97 22.23 -11.95
CA SER A 117 22.86 22.72 -13.02
C SER A 117 24.09 21.81 -13.13
N LEU A 118 24.57 21.58 -14.33
CA LEU A 118 25.69 20.68 -14.65
C LEU A 118 26.97 20.95 -13.81
N GLU A 119 27.16 22.19 -13.35
CA GLU A 119 28.33 22.60 -12.56
C GLU A 119 28.36 22.05 -11.13
N ASN A 120 27.22 21.79 -10.50
CA ASN A 120 27.16 21.19 -9.16
C ASN A 120 27.22 19.66 -9.14
N ARG A 121 27.28 19.00 -10.30
CA ARG A 121 27.36 17.54 -10.41
C ARG A 121 28.75 16.98 -10.09
N PHE A 122 29.81 17.72 -10.39
CA PHE A 122 31.19 17.19 -10.39
C PHE A 122 31.83 17.04 -9.00
N ASP A 123 31.64 17.95 -8.06
CA ASP A 123 32.38 17.94 -6.78
C ASP A 123 31.83 16.96 -5.74
N LEU A 124 30.52 16.72 -5.73
CA LEU A 124 29.89 15.68 -4.91
C LEU A 124 30.18 14.27 -5.45
N GLU A 125 30.60 14.16 -6.72
CA GLU A 125 30.81 12.88 -7.37
C GLU A 125 32.15 12.21 -6.99
N VAL A 126 33.22 12.92 -6.74
CA VAL A 126 34.55 12.32 -6.50
C VAL A 126 34.61 11.59 -5.17
N GLU A 127 34.12 12.17 -4.09
CA GLU A 127 34.12 11.54 -2.78
C GLU A 127 33.17 10.33 -2.74
N VAL A 128 31.97 10.47 -3.32
CA VAL A 128 30.99 9.38 -3.44
C VAL A 128 31.53 8.26 -4.30
N LYS A 129 32.11 8.59 -5.46
CA LYS A 129 32.77 7.62 -6.36
C LYS A 129 33.85 6.84 -5.63
N ASN A 130 34.72 7.52 -4.89
CA ASN A 130 35.79 6.88 -4.14
C ASN A 130 35.27 5.95 -3.02
N LYS A 131 34.23 6.37 -2.30
CA LYS A 131 33.62 5.52 -1.26
C LYS A 131 32.98 4.27 -1.86
N ILE A 132 32.27 4.40 -2.97
CA ILE A 132 31.67 3.25 -3.69
C ILE A 132 32.75 2.35 -4.29
N LEU A 133 33.78 2.94 -4.91
CA LEU A 133 34.91 2.20 -5.45
C LEU A 133 35.59 1.33 -4.40
N ASN A 134 35.91 1.92 -3.24
CA ASN A 134 36.57 1.22 -2.14
C ASN A 134 35.68 0.12 -1.55
N PHE A 135 34.37 0.37 -1.45
CA PHE A 135 33.41 -0.64 -0.99
C PHE A 135 33.40 -1.86 -1.92
N PHE A 136 33.19 -1.69 -3.21
CA PHE A 136 33.11 -2.80 -4.14
C PHE A 136 34.46 -3.52 -4.34
N LYS A 137 35.59 -2.82 -4.21
CA LYS A 137 36.91 -3.46 -4.16
C LYS A 137 37.08 -4.36 -2.93
N GLY A 138 36.60 -3.93 -1.78
CA GLY A 138 36.66 -4.72 -0.55
C GLY A 138 35.71 -5.93 -0.53
N GLU A 139 34.70 -5.96 -1.38
CA GLU A 139 33.67 -6.98 -1.45
C GLU A 139 33.75 -7.84 -2.74
N GLU A 140 34.91 -7.86 -3.42
CA GLU A 140 35.11 -8.52 -4.74
C GLU A 140 34.61 -9.96 -4.75
N ASP A 141 34.87 -10.73 -3.69
CA ASP A 141 34.47 -12.12 -3.60
C ASP A 141 32.94 -12.31 -3.56
N SER A 142 32.23 -11.34 -2.96
CA SER A 142 30.78 -11.45 -2.74
C SER A 142 29.93 -11.16 -3.98
N TRP A 143 30.41 -10.36 -4.94
CA TRP A 143 29.58 -9.91 -6.05
C TRP A 143 30.18 -10.16 -7.44
N PHE A 144 31.52 -10.29 -7.55
CA PHE A 144 32.19 -10.47 -8.83
C PHE A 144 32.79 -11.87 -8.99
N LYS A 145 33.63 -12.34 -8.06
CA LYS A 145 34.31 -13.66 -8.18
C LYS A 145 33.32 -14.81 -8.03
N TYR A 146 32.49 -14.80 -7.00
CA TYR A 146 31.58 -15.92 -6.76
C TYR A 146 30.62 -16.19 -7.93
N PRO A 147 29.93 -15.18 -8.53
CA PRO A 147 29.15 -15.40 -9.74
C PRO A 147 29.96 -15.91 -10.93
N ASN A 148 31.20 -15.40 -11.14
CA ASN A 148 31.99 -15.75 -12.30
C ASN A 148 32.65 -17.14 -12.20
N GLU A 149 32.97 -17.61 -11.01
CA GLU A 149 33.56 -18.92 -10.79
C GLU A 149 32.51 -20.04 -10.69
N SER A 150 31.37 -19.74 -10.06
CA SER A 150 30.32 -20.73 -9.76
C SER A 150 29.10 -20.61 -10.67
N LEU A 151 28.82 -19.41 -11.17
CA LEU A 151 27.74 -19.02 -12.05
C LEU A 151 28.34 -18.02 -13.03
N THR A 152 28.51 -18.36 -14.29
CA THR A 152 28.81 -17.32 -15.29
C THR A 152 27.69 -16.25 -15.24
N CYS A 153 27.98 -15.02 -15.64
CA CYS A 153 26.97 -13.94 -15.65
C CYS A 153 25.72 -14.34 -16.45
N ASP A 154 25.92 -15.06 -17.56
CA ASP A 154 24.84 -15.61 -18.37
C ASP A 154 24.05 -16.67 -17.61
N THR A 155 24.72 -17.57 -16.89
CA THR A 155 24.07 -18.62 -16.08
C THR A 155 23.29 -18.04 -14.89
N LEU A 156 23.77 -16.95 -14.25
CA LEU A 156 23.04 -16.26 -13.19
C LEU A 156 21.75 -15.66 -13.74
N TRP A 157 21.80 -15.06 -14.92
CA TRP A 157 20.64 -14.46 -15.55
C TRP A 157 19.69 -15.47 -16.16
N GLU A 158 20.21 -16.56 -16.73
CA GLU A 158 19.40 -17.70 -17.15
C GLU A 158 18.66 -18.31 -15.94
N CYS A 159 19.30 -18.40 -14.79
CA CYS A 159 18.62 -18.80 -13.54
C CYS A 159 17.52 -17.80 -13.12
N LEU A 160 17.71 -16.50 -13.35
CA LEU A 160 16.67 -15.49 -13.15
C LEU A 160 15.59 -15.55 -14.24
N ALA A 161 15.96 -15.83 -15.47
CA ALA A 161 15.06 -15.93 -16.60
C ALA A 161 14.33 -17.28 -16.69
N ASP A 162 14.94 -18.38 -16.23
CA ASP A 162 14.37 -19.73 -16.29
C ASP A 162 13.23 -19.91 -15.28
N LYS A 163 12.35 -20.86 -15.62
CA LYS A 163 11.20 -21.25 -14.78
C LYS A 163 11.57 -22.26 -13.68
N LYS A 164 12.77 -22.80 -13.69
CA LYS A 164 13.24 -23.80 -12.72
C LYS A 164 14.00 -23.18 -11.56
N SER A 165 14.01 -23.85 -10.41
CA SER A 165 14.85 -23.47 -9.27
C SER A 165 16.32 -23.69 -9.60
N CYS A 166 17.19 -22.76 -9.21
CA CYS A 166 18.63 -22.85 -9.40
C CYS A 166 19.31 -22.85 -8.02
N PRO A 167 19.85 -23.99 -7.55
CA PRO A 167 20.49 -24.08 -6.24
C PRO A 167 21.64 -23.09 -6.04
N LYS A 168 22.45 -22.86 -7.07
CA LYS A 168 23.56 -21.91 -7.02
C LYS A 168 23.08 -20.46 -6.89
N PHE A 169 21.96 -20.11 -7.53
CA PHE A 169 21.35 -18.80 -7.38
C PHE A 169 20.76 -18.59 -5.98
N TYR A 170 20.17 -19.62 -5.38
CA TYR A 170 19.74 -19.58 -3.97
C TYR A 170 20.90 -19.22 -3.05
N GLU A 171 22.02 -19.98 -3.16
CA GLU A 171 23.21 -19.75 -2.33
C GLU A 171 23.80 -18.36 -2.54
N TYR A 172 23.93 -17.92 -3.79
CA TYR A 172 24.42 -16.59 -4.12
C TYR A 172 23.57 -15.49 -3.47
N TYR A 173 22.24 -15.51 -3.70
CA TYR A 173 21.37 -14.44 -3.23
C TYR A 173 21.24 -14.45 -1.70
N PHE A 174 20.84 -15.57 -1.12
CA PHE A 174 20.46 -15.62 0.30
C PHE A 174 21.66 -15.69 1.26
N ASN A 175 22.79 -16.22 0.83
CA ASN A 175 23.98 -16.37 1.70
C ASN A 175 24.99 -15.23 1.52
N PHE A 176 25.08 -14.61 0.34
CA PHE A 176 26.08 -13.58 0.05
C PHE A 176 25.48 -12.23 -0.28
N PHE A 177 24.57 -12.19 -1.27
CA PHE A 177 24.11 -10.93 -1.86
C PHE A 177 23.26 -10.07 -0.89
N GLU A 178 22.42 -10.66 -0.07
CA GLU A 178 21.65 -9.91 0.94
C GLU A 178 22.58 -9.17 1.92
N GLY A 179 23.67 -9.83 2.35
CA GLY A 179 24.68 -9.20 3.21
C GLY A 179 25.39 -8.03 2.54
N LEU A 180 25.81 -8.22 1.28
CA LEU A 180 26.38 -7.16 0.44
C LEU A 180 25.42 -5.97 0.32
N SER A 181 24.18 -6.24 -0.06
CA SER A 181 23.15 -5.21 -0.23
C SER A 181 22.91 -4.39 1.05
N LYS A 182 22.81 -5.06 2.19
CA LYS A 182 22.66 -4.41 3.49
C LYS A 182 23.82 -3.45 3.79
N ARG A 183 25.06 -3.87 3.53
CA ARG A 183 26.25 -3.04 3.72
C ARG A 183 26.30 -1.87 2.73
N PHE A 184 25.98 -2.12 1.46
CA PHE A 184 25.93 -1.09 0.43
C PHE A 184 24.92 0.01 0.75
N TYR A 185 23.69 -0.34 1.09
CA TYR A 185 22.69 0.66 1.48
C TYR A 185 23.02 1.35 2.81
N SER A 186 23.75 0.69 3.72
CA SER A 186 24.27 1.33 4.92
C SER A 186 25.33 2.38 4.56
N LEU A 187 26.23 2.08 3.64
CA LEU A 187 27.20 3.04 3.09
C LEU A 187 26.49 4.23 2.44
N LEU A 188 25.53 4.00 1.54
CA LEU A 188 24.78 5.09 0.89
C LEU A 188 24.03 5.95 1.91
N ASN A 189 23.44 5.34 2.93
CA ASN A 189 22.81 6.07 4.02
C ASN A 189 23.82 6.90 4.84
N SER A 190 25.08 6.50 4.95
CA SER A 190 26.11 7.29 5.64
C SER A 190 26.58 8.47 4.81
N ILE A 191 26.47 8.38 3.49
CA ILE A 191 26.79 9.45 2.56
C ILE A 191 25.64 10.47 2.51
N ASP A 192 24.47 10.04 2.05
CA ASP A 192 23.28 10.88 1.93
C ASP A 192 22.01 10.03 1.79
N ILE A 193 21.11 10.13 2.79
CA ILE A 193 19.86 9.38 2.79
C ILE A 193 18.90 9.80 1.67
N THR A 194 18.93 11.08 1.26
CA THR A 194 18.09 11.60 0.17
C THR A 194 18.54 11.02 -1.17
N LYS A 195 19.87 11.01 -1.41
CA LYS A 195 20.45 10.42 -2.63
C LYS A 195 20.16 8.92 -2.71
N ARG A 196 20.31 8.19 -1.58
CA ARG A 196 19.95 6.77 -1.51
C ARG A 196 18.47 6.53 -1.84
N THR A 197 17.57 7.36 -1.31
CA THR A 197 16.13 7.25 -1.56
C THR A 197 15.83 7.51 -3.04
N ARG A 198 16.46 8.53 -3.62
CA ARG A 198 16.31 8.86 -5.04
C ARG A 198 16.86 7.75 -5.94
N LEU A 199 18.04 7.21 -5.64
CA LEU A 199 18.62 6.09 -6.39
C LEU A 199 17.64 4.91 -6.45
N THR A 200 17.08 4.50 -5.31
CA THR A 200 16.13 3.38 -5.28
C THR A 200 14.85 3.69 -6.05
N HIS A 201 14.38 4.93 -6.01
CA HIS A 201 13.22 5.39 -6.77
C HIS A 201 13.48 5.34 -8.29
N ASP A 202 14.60 5.88 -8.74
CA ASP A 202 14.95 5.95 -10.17
C ASP A 202 15.24 4.57 -10.75
N LEU A 203 15.98 3.70 -10.04
CA LEU A 203 16.19 2.31 -10.45
C LEU A 203 14.88 1.55 -10.61
N ALA A 204 13.97 1.69 -9.65
CA ALA A 204 12.67 1.03 -9.72
C ALA A 204 11.83 1.54 -10.91
N ASN A 205 11.83 2.84 -11.17
CA ASN A 205 11.13 3.43 -12.31
C ASN A 205 11.71 2.98 -13.64
N ASN A 206 13.05 2.99 -13.78
CA ASN A 206 13.72 2.55 -14.99
C ASN A 206 13.46 1.06 -15.30
N LEU A 207 13.57 0.19 -14.29
CA LEU A 207 13.28 -1.23 -14.46
C LEU A 207 11.83 -1.49 -14.89
N ARG A 208 10.87 -0.73 -14.33
CA ARG A 208 9.46 -0.84 -14.73
C ARG A 208 9.17 -0.22 -16.09
N ALA A 209 9.88 0.85 -16.48
CA ALA A 209 9.66 1.53 -17.76
C ALA A 209 10.39 0.83 -18.91
N TYR A 210 11.64 0.44 -18.69
CA TYR A 210 12.56 0.03 -19.77
C TYR A 210 13.08 -1.41 -19.60
N GLY A 211 12.82 -2.08 -18.47
CA GLY A 211 13.40 -3.38 -18.15
C GLY A 211 14.90 -3.33 -17.84
N SER A 212 15.46 -2.14 -17.71
CA SER A 212 16.88 -1.84 -17.49
C SER A 212 17.05 -0.82 -16.36
N VAL A 213 18.19 -0.81 -15.70
CA VAL A 213 18.56 0.21 -14.70
C VAL A 213 18.87 1.58 -15.35
N TYR A 214 19.11 1.59 -16.65
CA TYR A 214 19.33 2.82 -17.42
C TYR A 214 18.03 3.45 -17.91
N SER A 215 18.01 4.78 -18.00
CA SER A 215 16.89 5.52 -18.62
C SER A 215 17.02 5.50 -20.14
N LEU A 216 16.35 4.59 -20.79
CA LEU A 216 16.32 4.44 -22.25
C LEU A 216 15.10 5.17 -22.82
N LYS A 217 15.26 6.42 -23.29
CA LYS A 217 14.16 7.29 -23.70
C LYS A 217 13.25 6.73 -24.82
N GLU A 218 13.72 5.75 -25.59
CA GLU A 218 13.05 5.27 -26.81
C GLU A 218 12.33 3.93 -26.68
N ASN A 219 12.49 3.19 -25.56
CA ASN A 219 11.99 1.81 -25.43
C ASN A 219 11.05 1.60 -24.22
N HIS A 220 10.04 2.46 -24.09
CA HIS A 220 9.02 2.26 -23.03
C HIS A 220 8.10 1.10 -23.41
N ASP A 221 8.18 -0.03 -22.67
CA ASP A 221 7.29 -1.19 -22.85
C ASP A 221 6.57 -1.50 -21.54
N LEU A 222 5.24 -1.54 -21.60
CA LEU A 222 4.37 -1.87 -20.46
C LEU A 222 4.65 -3.27 -19.87
N ASN A 223 5.19 -4.21 -20.65
CA ASN A 223 5.57 -5.53 -20.16
C ASN A 223 6.72 -5.49 -19.13
N ASN A 224 7.52 -4.43 -19.12
CA ASN A 224 8.62 -4.24 -18.19
C ASN A 224 8.16 -3.91 -16.76
N ILE A 225 6.91 -3.49 -16.56
CA ILE A 225 6.34 -3.18 -15.24
C ILE A 225 6.56 -4.34 -14.26
N TYR A 226 6.55 -5.57 -14.76
CA TYR A 226 6.69 -6.77 -13.94
C TYR A 226 8.14 -7.25 -13.77
N THR A 227 9.15 -6.54 -14.24
CA THR A 227 10.56 -6.98 -14.19
C THR A 227 11.00 -7.33 -12.77
N VAL A 228 10.83 -6.41 -11.83
CA VAL A 228 11.19 -6.63 -10.42
C VAL A 228 10.31 -7.70 -9.78
N ALA A 229 9.00 -7.67 -10.04
CA ALA A 229 8.07 -8.69 -9.53
C ALA A 229 8.38 -10.10 -10.04
N LYS A 230 8.80 -10.25 -11.29
CA LYS A 230 9.27 -11.51 -11.86
C LYS A 230 10.53 -12.02 -11.15
N THR A 231 11.48 -11.16 -10.86
CA THR A 231 12.70 -11.52 -10.11
C THR A 231 12.38 -11.96 -8.69
N ILE A 232 11.53 -11.22 -7.97
CA ILE A 232 11.06 -11.62 -6.63
C ILE A 232 10.35 -12.98 -6.70
N ASN A 233 9.52 -13.21 -7.71
CA ASN A 233 8.87 -14.51 -7.91
C ASN A 233 9.88 -15.65 -8.10
N ARG A 234 11.03 -15.42 -8.75
CA ARG A 234 12.11 -16.40 -8.85
C ARG A 234 12.74 -16.70 -7.49
N LEU A 235 13.03 -15.65 -6.72
CA LEU A 235 13.55 -15.81 -5.36
C LEU A 235 12.61 -16.64 -4.48
N ILE A 236 11.31 -16.39 -4.54
CA ILE A 236 10.28 -17.18 -3.83
C ILE A 236 10.36 -18.65 -4.24
N LYS A 237 10.47 -18.95 -5.55
CA LYS A 237 10.58 -20.33 -6.04
C LYS A 237 11.85 -21.02 -5.60
N ASN A 238 12.98 -20.30 -5.61
CA ASN A 238 14.26 -20.85 -5.15
C ASN A 238 14.23 -21.10 -3.63
N TRP A 239 13.64 -20.20 -2.84
CA TRP A 239 13.42 -20.42 -1.42
C TRP A 239 12.57 -21.67 -1.16
N LYS A 240 11.43 -21.79 -1.85
CA LYS A 240 10.52 -22.93 -1.74
C LYS A 240 11.18 -24.27 -2.05
N ALA A 241 12.13 -24.31 -2.98
CA ALA A 241 12.81 -25.54 -3.38
C ALA A 241 13.79 -26.07 -2.33
N LYS A 242 14.25 -25.22 -1.40
CA LYS A 242 15.26 -25.54 -0.38
C LYS A 242 14.72 -25.62 1.05
N ASN A 243 13.54 -25.03 1.30
CA ASN A 243 12.98 -24.90 2.65
C ASN A 243 11.62 -25.58 2.75
N GLU A 244 11.34 -26.21 3.89
CA GLU A 244 10.08 -26.86 4.20
C GLU A 244 8.92 -25.87 4.26
N TYR A 245 9.18 -24.70 4.89
CA TYR A 245 8.21 -23.62 5.03
C TYR A 245 8.55 -22.46 4.08
N THR A 246 7.56 -22.05 3.28
CA THR A 246 7.68 -20.88 2.40
C THR A 246 6.90 -19.73 3.01
N LYS A 247 7.46 -19.12 4.03
CA LYS A 247 6.93 -17.92 4.67
C LYS A 247 7.80 -16.74 4.28
N ILE A 248 7.26 -15.86 3.44
CA ILE A 248 8.02 -14.77 2.85
C ILE A 248 7.29 -13.45 3.05
N VAL A 249 8.06 -12.43 3.43
CA VAL A 249 7.63 -11.04 3.45
C VAL A 249 8.37 -10.27 2.37
N ILE A 250 7.64 -9.59 1.51
CA ILE A 250 8.18 -8.64 0.52
C ILE A 250 8.06 -7.25 1.12
N ASP A 251 9.21 -6.64 1.46
CA ASP A 251 9.24 -5.29 2.05
C ASP A 251 9.16 -4.22 0.97
N SER A 252 8.18 -3.32 1.12
CA SER A 252 8.01 -2.08 0.38
C SER A 252 7.58 -2.21 -1.09
N LEU A 253 6.50 -2.95 -1.35
CA LEU A 253 5.81 -2.86 -2.65
C LEU A 253 5.15 -1.50 -2.82
N LYS A 254 5.54 -0.76 -3.86
CA LYS A 254 5.08 0.62 -4.11
C LYS A 254 4.37 0.82 -5.45
N ASN A 255 4.20 -0.23 -6.25
CA ASN A 255 3.45 -0.19 -7.50
C ASN A 255 2.28 -1.17 -7.46
N SER A 256 1.09 -0.68 -7.78
CA SER A 256 -0.14 -1.47 -7.65
C SER A 256 -0.25 -2.60 -8.67
N LEU A 257 0.37 -2.48 -9.84
CA LEU A 257 0.39 -3.55 -10.84
C LEU A 257 1.31 -4.70 -10.41
N GLU A 258 2.48 -4.39 -9.81
CA GLU A 258 3.32 -5.42 -9.20
C GLU A 258 2.61 -6.12 -8.03
N LEU A 259 1.88 -5.38 -7.22
CA LEU A 259 1.05 -5.93 -6.14
C LEU A 259 -0.03 -6.87 -6.71
N MET A 260 -0.73 -6.45 -7.78
CA MET A 260 -1.73 -7.28 -8.45
C MET A 260 -1.13 -8.52 -9.10
N PHE A 261 0.09 -8.43 -9.66
CA PHE A 261 0.81 -9.60 -10.18
C PHE A 261 0.92 -10.70 -9.12
N PHE A 262 1.31 -10.37 -7.89
CA PHE A 262 1.39 -11.36 -6.82
C PHE A 262 0.02 -11.85 -6.35
N LYS A 263 -0.99 -10.97 -6.29
CA LYS A 263 -2.37 -11.36 -5.92
C LYS A 263 -2.99 -12.36 -6.88
N GLU A 264 -2.75 -12.20 -8.16
CA GLU A 264 -3.27 -13.13 -9.17
C GLU A 264 -2.40 -14.40 -9.30
N LYS A 265 -1.11 -14.30 -8.95
CA LYS A 265 -0.19 -15.45 -9.05
C LYS A 265 -0.29 -16.41 -7.88
N TYR A 266 -0.55 -15.93 -6.68
CA TYR A 266 -0.53 -16.72 -5.45
C TYR A 266 -1.82 -16.59 -4.66
N SER A 267 -2.53 -17.70 -4.47
CA SER A 267 -3.76 -17.73 -3.66
C SER A 267 -3.50 -17.36 -2.18
N ALA A 268 -2.33 -17.75 -1.64
CA ALA A 268 -1.90 -17.43 -0.28
C ALA A 268 -0.99 -16.18 -0.22
N PHE A 269 -1.22 -15.23 -1.11
CA PHE A 269 -0.64 -13.90 -1.02
C PHE A 269 -1.60 -12.95 -0.29
N TYR A 270 -1.06 -12.21 0.67
CA TYR A 270 -1.76 -11.21 1.46
C TYR A 270 -1.01 -9.89 1.42
N THR A 271 -1.72 -8.78 1.45
CA THR A 271 -1.10 -7.46 1.45
C THR A 271 -1.42 -6.71 2.73
N ILE A 272 -0.38 -6.15 3.34
CA ILE A 272 -0.48 -5.26 4.50
C ILE A 272 -0.22 -3.83 4.03
N ALA A 273 -1.21 -2.95 4.23
CA ALA A 273 -0.99 -1.52 4.19
C ALA A 273 -0.68 -1.01 5.60
N THR A 274 0.49 -0.41 5.77
CA THR A 274 0.87 0.20 7.04
C THR A 274 0.68 1.71 6.98
N ASN A 275 0.05 2.25 8.01
CA ASN A 275 -0.32 3.66 8.11
C ASN A 275 0.12 4.26 9.45
N LYS A 276 0.63 5.49 9.39
CA LYS A 276 0.87 6.38 10.54
C LYS A 276 0.34 7.77 10.20
N SER A 277 0.03 8.58 11.19
CA SER A 277 -0.32 9.97 10.94
C SER A 277 0.85 10.73 10.28
N THR A 278 0.58 11.77 9.51
CA THR A 278 1.62 12.60 8.87
C THR A 278 2.63 13.12 9.89
N LYS A 279 2.15 13.62 11.03
CA LYS A 279 3.02 14.12 12.11
C LYS A 279 3.94 13.04 12.70
N GLU A 280 3.46 11.80 12.83
CA GLU A 280 4.27 10.68 13.33
C GLU A 280 5.30 10.24 12.31
N ARG A 281 4.95 10.23 11.02
CA ARG A 281 5.89 9.91 9.94
C ARG A 281 7.01 10.97 9.85
N GLU A 282 6.67 12.25 9.88
CA GLU A 282 7.63 13.36 9.92
C GLU A 282 8.53 13.28 11.16
N SER A 283 7.96 13.04 12.34
CA SER A 283 8.75 12.85 13.58
C SER A 283 9.70 11.67 13.47
N TYR A 284 9.28 10.56 12.89
CA TYR A 284 10.13 9.40 12.68
C TYR A 284 11.27 9.69 11.68
N ILE A 285 10.97 10.31 10.55
CA ILE A 285 11.98 10.72 9.56
C ILE A 285 13.00 11.66 10.21
N ARG A 286 12.54 12.65 10.97
CA ARG A 286 13.39 13.59 11.74
C ARG A 286 14.28 12.86 12.74
N GLU A 287 13.73 11.90 13.50
CA GLU A 287 14.51 11.11 14.46
C GLU A 287 15.61 10.31 13.76
N VAL A 288 15.30 9.64 12.66
CA VAL A 288 16.27 8.85 11.88
C VAL A 288 17.38 9.75 11.32
N ILE A 289 17.03 10.91 10.78
CA ILE A 289 18.00 11.86 10.24
C ILE A 289 18.86 12.46 11.38
N ASN A 290 18.26 12.92 12.46
CA ASN A 290 18.97 13.48 13.60
C ASN A 290 19.96 12.49 14.22
N LYS A 291 19.54 11.24 14.43
CA LYS A 291 20.41 10.20 15.00
C LYS A 291 21.67 9.96 14.15
N LYS A 292 21.58 10.14 12.84
CA LYS A 292 22.71 9.89 11.92
C LYS A 292 23.56 11.13 11.62
N TYR A 293 22.93 12.29 11.54
CA TYR A 293 23.52 13.46 10.92
C TYR A 293 23.68 14.68 11.84
N LYS A 294 23.07 14.69 13.05
CA LYS A 294 23.12 15.85 13.97
C LYS A 294 24.53 16.31 14.30
N ALA A 295 25.52 15.41 14.26
CA ALA A 295 26.93 15.75 14.51
C ALA A 295 27.62 16.43 13.32
N HIS A 296 27.05 16.35 12.11
CA HIS A 296 27.70 16.75 10.86
C HIS A 296 26.92 17.80 10.05
N TYR A 297 25.64 18.01 10.35
CA TYR A 297 24.77 18.92 9.59
C TYR A 297 24.09 19.94 10.50
N SER A 298 23.89 21.16 9.97
CA SER A 298 23.09 22.19 10.60
C SER A 298 21.60 21.82 10.60
N GLU A 299 20.82 22.45 11.46
CA GLU A 299 19.38 22.22 11.53
C GLU A 299 18.66 22.56 10.21
N THR A 300 19.14 23.57 9.49
CA THR A 300 18.65 23.95 8.16
C THR A 300 18.88 22.84 7.13
N GLN A 301 20.06 22.21 7.13
CA GLN A 301 20.38 21.09 6.25
C GLN A 301 19.52 19.85 6.59
N ILE A 302 19.34 19.56 7.89
CA ILE A 302 18.46 18.47 8.34
C ILE A 302 17.02 18.69 7.85
N ASN A 303 16.48 19.90 7.98
CA ASN A 303 15.15 20.25 7.47
C ASN A 303 15.08 20.08 5.95
N GLY A 304 16.09 20.50 5.21
CA GLY A 304 16.17 20.31 3.76
C GLY A 304 16.13 18.83 3.34
N HIS A 305 16.83 17.94 4.06
CA HIS A 305 16.75 16.50 3.83
C HIS A 305 15.36 15.93 4.11
N ILE A 306 14.70 16.38 5.18
CA ILE A 306 13.33 15.96 5.53
C ILE A 306 12.37 16.39 4.42
N ASP A 307 12.40 17.64 3.99
CA ASP A 307 11.53 18.18 2.95
C ASP A 307 11.71 17.44 1.62
N ASN A 308 12.96 17.15 1.23
CA ASN A 308 13.24 16.36 0.03
C ASN A 308 12.67 14.93 0.11
N ILE A 309 12.78 14.25 1.26
CA ILE A 309 12.21 12.91 1.44
C ILE A 309 10.69 12.96 1.38
N LEU A 310 10.07 13.97 1.99
CA LEU A 310 8.62 14.15 1.96
C LEU A 310 8.11 14.46 0.55
N GLN A 311 8.85 15.25 -0.24
CA GLN A 311 8.51 15.50 -1.65
C GLN A 311 8.56 14.22 -2.50
N ILE A 312 9.60 13.39 -2.32
CA ILE A 312 9.70 12.09 -3.00
C ILE A 312 8.51 11.22 -2.59
N ASP A 313 8.22 11.12 -1.27
CA ASP A 313 7.10 10.34 -0.75
C ASP A 313 5.74 10.82 -1.29
N ASP A 314 5.52 12.12 -1.40
CA ASP A 314 4.30 12.67 -1.98
C ASP A 314 4.16 12.36 -3.48
N SER A 315 5.28 12.38 -4.22
CA SER A 315 5.28 11.98 -5.63
C SER A 315 5.00 10.48 -5.81
N GLU A 316 5.59 9.64 -4.95
CA GLU A 316 5.33 8.19 -4.92
C GLU A 316 3.89 7.87 -4.51
N TYR A 317 3.32 8.66 -3.61
CA TYR A 317 1.96 8.45 -3.13
C TYR A 317 0.91 8.74 -4.21
N LYS A 318 1.02 9.88 -4.88
CA LYS A 318 0.04 10.35 -5.87
C LYS A 318 0.17 9.70 -7.24
N GLY A 319 1.26 8.99 -7.51
CA GLY A 319 1.53 8.43 -8.82
C GLY A 319 1.51 9.50 -9.92
N GLY A 320 2.35 10.53 -9.79
CA GLY A 320 2.25 11.79 -10.57
C GLY A 320 2.24 11.66 -12.09
N GLU A 321 2.58 10.50 -12.65
CA GLU A 321 2.58 10.24 -14.10
C GLU A 321 1.54 9.17 -14.54
N VAL A 322 0.82 8.56 -13.62
CA VAL A 322 -0.26 7.62 -13.95
C VAL A 322 -1.31 8.29 -14.84
N ASN A 323 -1.60 9.58 -14.59
CA ASN A 323 -2.51 10.39 -15.41
C ASN A 323 -1.99 10.64 -16.84
N LYS A 324 -0.69 10.40 -17.12
CA LYS A 324 -0.08 10.48 -18.44
C LYS A 324 0.11 9.12 -19.12
N GLY A 325 -0.52 8.06 -18.57
CA GLY A 325 -0.41 6.70 -19.10
C GLY A 325 0.91 5.99 -18.77
N ILE A 326 1.75 6.57 -17.92
CA ILE A 326 3.02 5.98 -17.49
C ILE A 326 2.80 5.23 -16.18
N PHE A 327 2.61 3.93 -16.24
CA PHE A 327 2.37 3.05 -15.08
C PHE A 327 3.64 2.57 -14.38
N SER A 328 4.80 3.04 -14.79
CA SER A 328 6.10 2.69 -14.20
C SER A 328 6.37 3.36 -12.85
N SER A 329 5.72 4.49 -12.59
CA SER A 329 5.85 5.22 -11.32
C SER A 329 5.28 4.45 -10.14
N PRO A 330 5.78 4.68 -8.92
CA PRO A 330 5.08 4.25 -7.71
C PRO A 330 3.69 4.86 -7.64
N ASP A 331 2.74 4.10 -7.09
CA ASP A 331 1.36 4.52 -6.84
C ASP A 331 0.86 3.96 -5.50
N VAL A 332 1.50 4.39 -4.43
CA VAL A 332 1.29 3.88 -3.06
C VAL A 332 -0.17 4.04 -2.62
N GLU A 333 -0.85 5.08 -3.07
CA GLU A 333 -2.30 5.28 -2.83
C GLU A 333 -3.10 4.06 -3.30
N ASN A 334 -2.90 3.62 -4.54
CA ASN A 334 -3.58 2.44 -5.09
C ASN A 334 -3.14 1.14 -4.42
N CYS A 335 -1.88 1.04 -3.99
CA CYS A 335 -1.40 -0.11 -3.22
C CYS A 335 -2.16 -0.21 -1.88
N ILE A 336 -2.32 0.89 -1.17
CA ILE A 336 -3.08 0.96 0.09
C ILE A 336 -4.54 0.56 -0.14
N GLN A 337 -5.19 1.14 -1.14
CA GLN A 337 -6.60 0.85 -1.46
C GLN A 337 -6.86 -0.62 -1.82
N LYS A 338 -5.87 -1.28 -2.45
CA LYS A 338 -5.96 -2.68 -2.86
C LYS A 338 -5.46 -3.67 -1.79
N SER A 339 -5.01 -3.19 -0.64
CA SER A 339 -4.48 -4.04 0.43
C SER A 339 -5.58 -4.81 1.16
N ASP A 340 -5.22 -6.01 1.62
CA ASP A 340 -6.12 -6.96 2.28
C ASP A 340 -6.28 -6.67 3.77
N PHE A 341 -5.24 -6.12 4.40
CA PHE A 341 -5.20 -5.82 5.81
C PHE A 341 -4.52 -4.48 6.07
N HIS A 342 -5.15 -3.65 6.87
CA HIS A 342 -4.65 -2.33 7.23
C HIS A 342 -4.15 -2.32 8.66
N ILE A 343 -2.90 -1.91 8.85
CA ILE A 343 -2.28 -1.72 10.16
C ILE A 343 -2.13 -0.22 10.39
N PHE A 344 -2.67 0.21 11.50
CA PHE A 344 -2.40 1.53 12.04
C PHE A 344 -1.83 1.38 13.44
N TYR A 345 -0.66 1.95 13.68
CA TYR A 345 -0.04 1.94 14.98
C TYR A 345 0.66 3.26 15.28
N SER A 346 0.81 3.57 16.55
CA SER A 346 1.45 4.78 17.02
C SER A 346 2.49 4.45 18.07
N ASN A 347 3.60 5.17 18.06
CA ASN A 347 4.62 5.07 19.12
C ASN A 347 4.22 5.85 20.38
N LYS A 348 3.10 6.59 20.34
CA LYS A 348 2.54 7.31 21.49
C LYS A 348 1.37 6.53 22.08
N VAL A 349 1.25 6.58 23.39
CA VAL A 349 0.06 6.05 24.10
C VAL A 349 -1.16 6.80 23.57
N ARG A 350 -2.10 6.07 23.00
CA ARG A 350 -3.36 6.63 22.49
C ARG A 350 -4.32 6.89 23.65
N GLY A 351 -5.13 7.93 23.53
CA GLY A 351 -6.17 8.23 24.53
C GLY A 351 -7.21 7.11 24.61
N GLU A 352 -7.80 6.92 25.78
CA GLU A 352 -8.83 5.89 26.08
C GLU A 352 -10.07 5.95 25.16
N GLU A 353 -10.27 7.07 24.47
CA GLU A 353 -11.39 7.30 23.57
C GLU A 353 -11.20 6.73 22.14
N ASP A 354 -10.01 6.22 21.81
CA ASP A 354 -9.77 5.62 20.49
C ASP A 354 -10.36 4.19 20.46
N THR A 355 -11.46 4.01 19.77
CA THR A 355 -12.18 2.73 19.65
C THR A 355 -11.37 1.62 18.96
N ARG A 356 -10.22 1.93 18.38
CA ARG A 356 -9.29 0.98 17.76
C ARG A 356 -8.33 0.36 18.77
N VAL A 357 -8.14 1.01 19.92
CA VAL A 357 -7.22 0.55 20.96
C VAL A 357 -7.88 -0.55 21.77
N LEU A 358 -7.15 -1.64 21.98
CA LEU A 358 -7.53 -2.66 22.95
C LEU A 358 -7.44 -2.04 24.35
N LYS A 359 -8.55 -2.09 25.09
CA LYS A 359 -8.59 -1.63 26.46
C LYS A 359 -7.99 -2.73 27.36
N ILE A 360 -6.82 -2.46 27.92
CA ILE A 360 -6.29 -3.29 28.99
C ILE A 360 -7.00 -2.83 30.28
N PRO A 361 -7.62 -3.74 31.03
CA PRO A 361 -8.33 -3.38 32.27
C PRO A 361 -7.42 -2.59 33.21
N ASN A 362 -7.91 -1.49 33.76
CA ASN A 362 -7.17 -0.66 34.73
C ASN A 362 -6.82 -1.39 36.04
N SER A 363 -7.38 -2.57 36.26
CA SER A 363 -7.17 -3.38 37.47
C SER A 363 -5.78 -4.01 37.55
N ASP A 364 -5.04 -4.14 36.46
CA ASP A 364 -3.71 -4.76 36.47
C ASP A 364 -2.62 -3.72 36.20
N LYS A 365 -2.22 -3.03 37.30
CA LYS A 365 -1.16 -2.02 37.25
C LYS A 365 0.21 -2.60 36.88
N GLN A 366 0.47 -3.87 37.23
CA GLN A 366 1.72 -4.54 36.95
C GLN A 366 1.82 -4.86 35.46
N LEU A 367 0.77 -5.46 34.87
CA LEU A 367 0.66 -5.70 33.44
C LEU A 367 0.75 -4.41 32.63
N GLN A 368 0.10 -3.32 33.08
CA GLN A 368 0.21 -2.01 32.43
C GLN A 368 1.64 -1.44 32.48
N ALA A 369 2.37 -1.65 33.58
CA ALA A 369 3.75 -1.20 33.72
C ALA A 369 4.70 -2.02 32.82
N GLU A 370 4.52 -3.32 32.76
CA GLU A 370 5.29 -4.23 31.90
C GLU A 370 5.03 -3.95 30.42
N LEU A 371 3.78 -3.77 30.04
CA LEU A 371 3.37 -3.46 28.66
C LEU A 371 3.87 -2.08 28.19
N LYS A 372 4.10 -1.10 29.09
CA LYS A 372 4.72 0.19 28.73
C LYS A 372 6.16 0.06 28.25
N ASN A 373 6.84 -1.02 28.58
CA ASN A 373 8.21 -1.27 28.15
C ASN A 373 8.29 -1.86 26.72
N TYR A 374 7.18 -2.37 26.18
CA TYR A 374 7.16 -2.87 24.81
C TYR A 374 6.94 -1.70 23.82
N LYS A 375 7.95 -1.40 23.03
CA LYS A 375 7.77 -0.59 21.83
C LYS A 375 6.79 -1.32 20.91
N ASN A 376 5.76 -0.65 20.42
CA ASN A 376 4.80 -1.20 19.46
C ASN A 376 3.69 -2.12 20.03
N LEU A 377 3.23 -1.89 21.22
CA LEU A 377 2.10 -2.59 21.84
C LEU A 377 0.86 -2.71 20.93
N ASP A 378 0.59 -1.69 20.11
CA ASP A 378 -0.52 -1.69 19.17
C ASP A 378 -0.29 -2.58 17.94
N LEU A 379 0.95 -2.91 17.61
CA LEU A 379 1.32 -3.63 16.39
C LEU A 379 1.19 -5.14 16.56
N PHE A 380 1.68 -5.68 17.68
CA PHE A 380 1.68 -7.13 17.94
C PHE A 380 0.29 -7.77 17.86
N PRO A 381 -0.76 -7.23 18.52
CA PRO A 381 -2.10 -7.81 18.44
C PRO A 381 -2.65 -7.85 17.01
N GLN A 382 -2.35 -6.83 16.20
CA GLN A 382 -2.79 -6.76 14.82
C GLN A 382 -2.10 -7.82 13.96
N LEU A 383 -0.79 -8.01 14.14
CA LEU A 383 -0.02 -9.05 13.43
C LEU A 383 -0.41 -10.44 13.90
N ALA A 384 -0.55 -10.68 15.21
CA ALA A 384 -1.00 -11.96 15.75
C ALA A 384 -2.37 -12.36 15.20
N LYS A 385 -3.31 -11.42 15.17
CA LYS A 385 -4.63 -11.59 14.58
C LYS A 385 -4.53 -11.97 13.09
N LEU A 386 -3.74 -11.22 12.31
CA LEU A 386 -3.58 -11.49 10.89
C LEU A 386 -3.01 -12.88 10.63
N ILE A 387 -1.91 -13.25 11.30
CA ILE A 387 -1.25 -14.55 11.07
C ILE A 387 -2.15 -15.71 11.53
N ALA A 388 -2.82 -15.59 12.67
CA ALA A 388 -3.78 -16.61 13.12
C ALA A 388 -4.92 -16.82 12.11
N LEU A 389 -5.47 -15.73 11.56
CA LEU A 389 -6.52 -15.79 10.53
C LEU A 389 -6.03 -16.29 9.17
N ILE A 390 -4.77 -16.06 8.81
CA ILE A 390 -4.18 -16.65 7.61
C ILE A 390 -4.12 -18.18 7.75
N HIS A 391 -3.66 -18.66 8.91
CA HIS A 391 -3.50 -20.08 9.16
C HIS A 391 -4.83 -20.79 9.36
N GLN A 392 -5.73 -20.16 10.12
CA GLN A 392 -7.03 -20.70 10.50
C GLN A 392 -8.13 -19.67 10.20
N PRO A 393 -8.61 -19.59 8.94
CA PRO A 393 -9.69 -18.68 8.57
C PRO A 393 -10.93 -18.89 9.44
N GLY A 394 -11.52 -17.78 9.89
CA GLY A 394 -12.73 -17.84 10.71
C GLY A 394 -12.53 -18.30 12.15
N VAL A 395 -11.29 -18.47 12.64
CA VAL A 395 -11.02 -18.81 14.06
C VAL A 395 -11.61 -17.78 15.02
N ILE A 396 -11.77 -16.55 14.57
CA ILE A 396 -12.51 -15.46 15.23
C ILE A 396 -13.41 -14.76 14.21
N THR A 397 -14.45 -14.09 14.70
CA THR A 397 -15.31 -13.25 13.86
C THR A 397 -14.71 -11.84 13.68
N PRO A 398 -15.05 -11.10 12.59
CA PRO A 398 -14.59 -9.73 12.40
C PRO A 398 -15.07 -8.80 13.52
N THR A 399 -14.36 -7.71 13.73
CA THR A 399 -14.79 -6.62 14.60
C THR A 399 -15.91 -5.80 13.95
N GLY A 400 -16.62 -5.00 14.74
CA GLY A 400 -17.62 -4.06 14.21
C GLY A 400 -17.04 -3.10 13.17
N LEU A 401 -15.80 -2.64 13.37
CA LEU A 401 -15.05 -1.80 12.42
C LEU A 401 -14.84 -2.51 11.08
N GLU A 402 -14.33 -3.74 11.10
CA GLU A 402 -14.03 -4.51 9.89
C GLU A 402 -15.31 -4.87 9.14
N ARG A 403 -16.34 -5.33 9.85
CA ARG A 403 -17.65 -5.64 9.24
C ARG A 403 -18.25 -4.43 8.53
N THR A 404 -18.24 -3.27 9.18
CA THR A 404 -18.83 -2.05 8.61
C THR A 404 -18.00 -1.51 7.46
N MET A 405 -16.67 -1.49 7.58
CA MET A 405 -15.79 -1.07 6.48
C MET A 405 -15.90 -2.02 5.28
N GLN A 406 -16.07 -3.32 5.51
CA GLN A 406 -16.29 -4.28 4.41
C GLN A 406 -17.58 -3.98 3.65
N ILE A 407 -18.66 -3.56 4.33
CA ILE A 407 -19.90 -3.14 3.66
C ILE A 407 -19.63 -1.89 2.79
N ALA A 408 -18.91 -0.89 3.33
CA ALA A 408 -18.50 0.28 2.55
C ALA A 408 -17.62 -0.11 1.35
N TYR A 409 -16.69 -1.04 1.55
CA TYR A 409 -15.81 -1.52 0.49
C TYR A 409 -16.59 -2.25 -0.62
N ASN A 410 -17.58 -3.04 -0.28
CA ASN A 410 -18.46 -3.69 -1.26
C ASN A 410 -19.32 -2.67 -2.00
N ALA A 411 -19.83 -1.65 -1.28
CA ALA A 411 -20.67 -0.61 -1.87
C ALA A 411 -19.96 0.14 -3.02
N LYS A 412 -18.64 0.37 -2.94
CA LYS A 412 -17.89 1.06 -4.00
C LYS A 412 -17.95 0.36 -5.36
N ALA A 413 -18.16 -0.96 -5.39
CA ALA A 413 -18.26 -1.72 -6.63
C ALA A 413 -19.50 -1.37 -7.47
N ASN A 414 -20.52 -0.73 -6.85
CA ASN A 414 -21.70 -0.24 -7.55
C ASN A 414 -21.45 1.08 -8.28
N SER A 415 -20.33 1.76 -8.01
CA SER A 415 -20.03 3.05 -8.62
C SER A 415 -19.71 2.91 -10.12
N GLY A 416 -20.46 3.65 -10.94
CA GLY A 416 -20.16 3.83 -12.37
C GLY A 416 -19.17 4.95 -12.67
N CYS A 417 -18.53 5.54 -11.65
CA CYS A 417 -17.52 6.57 -11.81
C CYS A 417 -16.20 5.95 -12.30
N ILE A 418 -15.63 6.50 -13.35
CA ILE A 418 -14.36 6.05 -13.93
C ILE A 418 -13.14 6.75 -13.33
N SER A 419 -13.32 7.82 -12.57
CA SER A 419 -12.23 8.55 -11.93
C SER A 419 -11.82 7.87 -10.62
N ARG A 420 -12.75 7.70 -9.69
CA ARG A 420 -12.50 7.04 -8.40
C ARG A 420 -13.80 6.41 -7.90
N GLN A 421 -13.75 5.15 -7.53
CA GLN A 421 -14.87 4.46 -6.92
C GLN A 421 -14.75 4.55 -5.40
N VAL A 422 -15.79 5.08 -4.75
CA VAL A 422 -15.87 5.25 -3.29
C VAL A 422 -17.16 4.64 -2.79
N GLY A 423 -17.09 3.98 -1.64
CA GLY A 423 -18.26 3.48 -0.93
C GLY A 423 -18.26 4.02 0.50
N ALA A 424 -19.43 4.25 1.05
CA ALA A 424 -19.63 4.77 2.39
C ALA A 424 -20.78 4.08 3.12
N VAL A 425 -20.69 4.04 4.45
CA VAL A 425 -21.72 3.52 5.35
C VAL A 425 -21.85 4.45 6.54
N VAL A 426 -23.07 4.78 6.90
CA VAL A 426 -23.38 5.48 8.15
C VAL A 426 -24.00 4.51 9.15
N THR A 427 -23.57 4.59 10.41
CA THR A 427 -24.02 3.72 11.50
C THR A 427 -24.40 4.53 12.73
N ASP A 428 -25.08 3.90 13.69
CA ASP A 428 -25.13 4.41 15.06
C ASP A 428 -23.79 4.16 15.80
N ALA A 429 -23.75 4.54 17.08
CA ALA A 429 -22.57 4.34 17.93
C ALA A 429 -22.21 2.87 18.17
N SER A 430 -23.15 1.96 17.99
CA SER A 430 -23.00 0.50 18.17
C SER A 430 -22.66 -0.24 16.88
N PHE A 431 -22.31 0.48 15.81
CA PHE A 431 -22.05 -0.09 14.48
C PHE A 431 -23.25 -0.76 13.80
N SER A 432 -24.49 -0.41 14.19
CA SER A 432 -25.69 -0.82 13.45
C SER A 432 -25.82 0.06 12.20
N VAL A 433 -25.86 -0.56 11.03
CA VAL A 433 -25.91 0.13 9.74
C VAL A 433 -27.25 0.87 9.59
N LYS A 434 -27.19 2.15 9.28
CA LYS A 434 -28.36 3.01 9.00
C LYS A 434 -28.58 3.22 7.50
N ALA A 435 -27.51 3.49 6.75
CA ALA A 435 -27.55 3.61 5.30
C ALA A 435 -26.20 3.28 4.67
N ILE A 436 -26.26 2.93 3.38
CA ILE A 436 -25.11 2.61 2.53
C ILE A 436 -25.16 3.56 1.33
N GLY A 437 -24.01 4.07 0.91
CA GLY A 437 -23.87 4.92 -0.28
C GLY A 437 -22.63 4.57 -1.07
N TRP A 438 -22.64 4.92 -2.33
CA TRP A 438 -21.48 4.90 -3.23
C TRP A 438 -21.55 6.16 -4.09
N ASN A 439 -20.42 6.57 -4.64
CA ASN A 439 -20.44 7.71 -5.53
C ASN A 439 -21.13 7.32 -6.85
N ASP A 440 -22.25 7.98 -7.12
CA ASP A 440 -23.13 7.67 -8.22
C ASP A 440 -23.76 8.93 -8.81
N ILE A 441 -24.15 8.83 -10.05
CA ILE A 441 -24.88 9.89 -10.74
C ILE A 441 -26.31 10.00 -10.21
N PRO A 442 -26.99 11.13 -10.41
CA PRO A 442 -28.42 11.26 -10.12
C PRO A 442 -29.23 10.16 -10.79
N ARG A 443 -30.32 9.78 -10.12
CA ARG A 443 -31.23 8.73 -10.61
C ARG A 443 -31.71 9.03 -12.05
N TYR A 444 -31.72 8.00 -12.88
CA TYR A 444 -32.11 8.02 -14.30
C TYR A 444 -31.09 8.65 -15.26
N GLN A 445 -29.94 9.13 -14.80
CA GLN A 445 -28.85 9.50 -15.69
C GLN A 445 -27.98 8.29 -16.03
N ILE A 446 -27.23 8.36 -17.13
CA ILE A 446 -26.33 7.28 -17.56
C ILE A 446 -24.95 7.41 -16.88
N PRO A 447 -24.45 6.35 -16.20
CA PRO A 447 -23.13 6.36 -15.54
C PRO A 447 -21.99 6.58 -16.52
N CYS A 448 -20.88 7.18 -16.03
CA CYS A 448 -19.74 7.53 -16.88
C CYS A 448 -19.11 6.30 -17.56
N ASN A 449 -19.06 5.15 -16.88
CA ASN A 449 -18.50 3.90 -17.43
C ASN A 449 -19.32 3.28 -18.56
N LEU A 450 -20.59 3.68 -18.75
CA LEU A 450 -21.47 3.22 -19.82
C LEU A 450 -21.58 4.23 -20.98
N ARG A 451 -20.93 5.38 -20.87
CA ARG A 451 -20.94 6.42 -21.91
C ARG A 451 -19.77 6.23 -22.86
N ASN A 452 -19.93 6.57 -24.11
CA ASN A 452 -18.91 6.41 -25.14
C ASN A 452 -18.60 7.76 -25.79
N ALA A 453 -17.34 8.16 -25.81
CA ALA A 453 -16.86 9.39 -26.47
C ALA A 453 -17.25 9.44 -27.94
N ASN A 454 -17.16 8.31 -28.64
CA ASN A 454 -17.54 8.21 -30.05
C ASN A 454 -19.02 8.54 -30.29
N ASP A 455 -19.91 8.21 -29.34
CA ASP A 455 -21.34 8.54 -29.45
C ASP A 455 -21.59 10.03 -29.34
N LEU A 456 -20.91 10.72 -28.41
CA LEU A 456 -21.02 12.18 -28.27
C LEU A 456 -20.53 12.90 -29.54
N ILE A 457 -19.37 12.47 -30.06
CA ILE A 457 -18.77 13.08 -31.26
C ILE A 457 -19.70 12.92 -32.47
N ASN A 458 -20.26 11.73 -32.68
CA ASN A 458 -21.10 11.43 -33.85
C ASN A 458 -22.59 11.72 -33.63
N GLY A 459 -22.99 12.32 -32.53
CA GLY A 459 -24.40 12.63 -32.25
C GLY A 459 -25.28 11.39 -32.11
N LYS A 460 -24.76 10.30 -31.53
CA LYS A 460 -25.51 9.09 -31.24
C LYS A 460 -25.86 9.04 -29.76
N ASN A 461 -26.92 8.32 -29.39
CA ASN A 461 -27.35 8.13 -28.01
C ASN A 461 -27.50 9.44 -27.21
N ASP A 462 -28.20 10.42 -27.78
CA ASP A 462 -28.36 11.80 -27.28
C ASP A 462 -28.76 11.90 -25.82
N LEU A 463 -29.56 10.95 -25.30
CA LEU A 463 -29.99 10.89 -23.91
C LEU A 463 -28.86 10.62 -22.91
N HIS A 464 -27.68 10.19 -23.38
CA HIS A 464 -26.51 9.92 -22.54
C HIS A 464 -25.75 11.20 -22.16
N PHE A 465 -26.03 12.32 -22.85
CA PHE A 465 -25.26 13.55 -22.76
C PHE A 465 -26.14 14.74 -22.42
N SER A 466 -25.60 15.67 -21.62
CA SER A 466 -26.27 16.92 -21.33
C SER A 466 -26.22 17.88 -22.54
N GLU A 467 -27.10 18.90 -22.52
CA GLU A 467 -27.08 19.97 -23.52
C GLU A 467 -25.71 20.66 -23.56
N PHE A 468 -25.10 20.90 -22.42
CA PHE A 468 -23.76 21.49 -22.33
C PHE A 468 -22.71 20.61 -23.04
N GLU A 469 -22.74 19.29 -22.84
CA GLU A 469 -21.81 18.36 -23.48
C GLU A 469 -22.04 18.28 -25.00
N LYS A 470 -23.26 18.41 -25.47
CA LYS A 470 -23.60 18.43 -26.91
C LYS A 470 -23.23 19.76 -27.58
N GLY A 471 -22.94 20.80 -26.80
CA GLY A 471 -22.59 22.12 -27.30
C GLY A 471 -23.78 23.06 -27.55
N ASP A 472 -24.98 22.66 -27.09
CA ASP A 472 -26.19 23.44 -27.28
C ASP A 472 -26.21 24.70 -26.38
N ASN A 473 -25.61 24.59 -25.21
CA ASN A 473 -25.53 25.68 -24.24
C ASN A 473 -24.14 25.67 -23.56
N GLY A 474 -23.46 26.79 -23.60
CA GLY A 474 -22.15 26.96 -22.95
C GLY A 474 -20.99 27.08 -23.96
N VAL A 475 -20.38 28.24 -23.91
CA VAL A 475 -19.24 28.60 -24.75
C VAL A 475 -18.07 28.96 -23.85
N TYR A 476 -16.90 28.40 -24.09
CA TYR A 476 -15.67 28.76 -23.40
C TYR A 476 -15.19 30.15 -23.82
N PRO A 477 -14.30 30.79 -23.06
CA PRO A 477 -13.84 32.17 -23.36
C PRO A 477 -13.27 32.36 -24.76
N ASN A 478 -12.77 31.31 -25.40
CA ASN A 478 -12.25 31.34 -26.77
C ASN A 478 -13.34 31.18 -27.86
N GLY A 479 -14.63 31.05 -27.50
CA GLY A 479 -15.73 30.87 -28.42
C GLY A 479 -16.09 29.43 -28.79
N ASP A 480 -15.31 28.43 -28.35
CA ASP A 480 -15.59 27.00 -28.60
C ASP A 480 -16.61 26.47 -27.58
N ASN A 481 -17.32 25.42 -27.97
CA ASN A 481 -18.16 24.65 -27.05
C ASN A 481 -17.46 23.36 -26.59
N PHE A 482 -18.06 22.67 -25.62
CA PHE A 482 -17.51 21.42 -25.08
C PHE A 482 -17.30 20.38 -26.17
N LYS A 483 -18.30 20.15 -27.03
CA LYS A 483 -18.23 19.11 -28.07
C LYS A 483 -17.09 19.36 -29.06
N THR A 484 -16.87 20.63 -29.45
CA THR A 484 -15.79 21.00 -30.38
C THR A 484 -14.42 20.66 -29.80
N LYS A 485 -14.09 21.16 -28.59
CA LYS A 485 -12.82 20.86 -27.91
C LYS A 485 -12.65 19.37 -27.63
N PHE A 486 -13.73 18.71 -27.21
CA PHE A 486 -13.71 17.28 -26.94
C PHE A 486 -13.43 16.45 -28.19
N THR A 487 -13.98 16.84 -29.35
CA THR A 487 -13.73 16.18 -30.64
C THR A 487 -12.26 16.29 -31.05
N GLU A 488 -11.63 17.45 -30.81
CA GLU A 488 -10.21 17.66 -31.10
C GLU A 488 -9.33 16.72 -30.25
N GLU A 489 -9.61 16.62 -28.93
CA GLU A 489 -8.87 15.73 -28.00
C GLU A 489 -8.97 14.23 -28.40
N PHE A 490 -10.09 13.82 -28.99
CA PHE A 490 -10.33 12.44 -29.39
C PHE A 490 -10.05 12.15 -30.88
N SER A 491 -9.56 13.12 -31.65
CA SER A 491 -9.32 12.97 -33.10
C SER A 491 -8.32 11.87 -33.46
N GLY A 492 -7.38 11.53 -32.55
CA GLY A 492 -6.36 10.49 -32.75
C GLY A 492 -6.65 9.16 -32.05
N VAL A 493 -7.84 8.96 -31.51
CA VAL A 493 -8.16 7.75 -30.74
C VAL A 493 -8.42 6.58 -31.67
N ASP A 494 -7.64 5.51 -31.51
CA ASP A 494 -7.86 4.22 -32.15
C ASP A 494 -8.86 3.38 -31.34
N TYR A 495 -10.12 3.42 -31.73
CA TYR A 495 -11.20 2.71 -31.03
C TYR A 495 -11.10 1.19 -31.15
N GLU A 496 -10.39 0.65 -32.14
CA GLU A 496 -10.21 -0.81 -32.29
C GLU A 496 -9.38 -1.39 -31.14
N LYS A 497 -8.42 -0.63 -30.61
CA LYS A 497 -7.64 -1.02 -29.42
C LYS A 497 -8.48 -1.21 -28.16
N LEU A 498 -9.71 -0.73 -28.14
CA LEU A 498 -10.62 -0.93 -27.01
C LEU A 498 -11.33 -2.29 -27.04
N GLU A 499 -11.19 -3.06 -28.11
CA GLU A 499 -11.72 -4.43 -28.25
C GLU A 499 -13.21 -4.52 -27.86
N GLY A 500 -14.02 -3.57 -28.35
CA GLY A 500 -15.46 -3.50 -28.09
C GLY A 500 -15.87 -2.82 -26.78
N ARG A 501 -14.93 -2.40 -25.95
CA ARG A 501 -15.23 -1.63 -24.73
C ARG A 501 -15.61 -0.19 -25.07
N PRO A 502 -16.52 0.45 -24.33
CA PRO A 502 -16.83 1.87 -24.54
C PRO A 502 -15.60 2.74 -24.23
N CYS A 503 -15.36 3.75 -25.07
CA CYS A 503 -14.40 4.81 -24.77
C CYS A 503 -15.01 5.79 -23.76
N SER A 504 -15.03 5.37 -22.48
CA SER A 504 -15.66 6.15 -21.42
C SER A 504 -14.83 7.37 -21.05
N PHE A 505 -15.51 8.47 -20.69
CA PHE A 505 -14.84 9.71 -20.30
C PHE A 505 -15.46 10.36 -19.07
N CYS A 506 -14.66 11.16 -18.36
CA CYS A 506 -15.09 11.94 -17.21
C CYS A 506 -15.31 13.39 -17.63
N PHE A 507 -16.55 13.84 -17.65
CA PHE A 507 -16.90 15.23 -17.98
C PHE A 507 -16.06 16.24 -17.20
N LYS A 508 -16.01 16.12 -15.87
CA LYS A 508 -15.24 17.02 -15.01
C LYS A 508 -13.77 17.14 -15.44
N THR A 509 -13.14 16.02 -15.83
CA THR A 509 -11.72 16.00 -16.19
C THR A 509 -11.46 16.88 -17.42
N TYR A 510 -12.28 16.73 -18.45
CA TYR A 510 -12.12 17.50 -19.69
C TYR A 510 -12.59 18.95 -19.51
N HIS A 511 -13.72 19.17 -18.84
CA HIS A 511 -14.22 20.52 -18.58
C HIS A 511 -13.22 21.36 -17.77
N ASN A 512 -12.69 20.82 -16.68
CA ASN A 512 -11.65 21.50 -15.90
C ASN A 512 -10.37 21.76 -16.73
N ALA A 513 -9.97 20.84 -17.60
CA ALA A 513 -8.82 21.05 -18.48
C ALA A 513 -9.08 22.18 -19.49
N PHE A 514 -10.29 22.25 -20.04
CA PHE A 514 -10.68 23.30 -21.00
C PHE A 514 -10.79 24.68 -20.36
N GLU A 515 -11.15 24.75 -19.08
CA GLU A 515 -11.20 26.00 -18.31
C GLU A 515 -9.88 26.35 -17.59
N GLY A 516 -8.90 25.44 -17.56
CA GLY A 516 -7.68 25.62 -16.78
C GLY A 516 -7.88 25.54 -15.26
N GLU A 517 -8.95 24.89 -14.82
CA GLU A 517 -9.34 24.80 -13.42
C GLU A 517 -9.06 23.41 -12.80
N LYS A 518 -9.07 23.36 -11.48
CA LYS A 518 -8.99 22.10 -10.70
C LYS A 518 -10.03 22.11 -9.58
N ASN A 519 -11.30 21.91 -9.92
CA ASN A 519 -12.37 21.89 -8.92
C ASN A 519 -13.17 20.58 -8.95
N GLN A 520 -13.98 20.35 -7.91
CA GLN A 520 -14.86 19.18 -7.79
C GLN A 520 -16.33 19.47 -8.10
N VAL A 521 -16.66 20.74 -8.34
CA VAL A 521 -18.05 21.20 -8.52
C VAL A 521 -18.69 20.53 -9.73
N HIS A 522 -17.95 20.38 -10.81
CA HIS A 522 -18.44 19.81 -12.08
C HIS A 522 -18.49 18.28 -12.11
N THR A 523 -18.34 17.62 -10.94
CA THR A 523 -18.50 16.16 -10.84
C THR A 523 -19.96 15.79 -11.11
N ARG A 524 -20.20 14.87 -12.04
CA ARG A 524 -21.56 14.35 -12.32
C ARG A 524 -22.10 13.49 -11.19
N SER A 525 -21.24 12.84 -10.43
CA SER A 525 -21.61 11.92 -9.35
C SER A 525 -21.76 12.67 -8.02
N LEU A 526 -22.79 12.33 -7.25
CA LEU A 526 -22.82 12.56 -5.81
C LEU A 526 -21.65 11.82 -5.15
N HIS A 527 -21.12 12.33 -4.06
CA HIS A 527 -20.13 11.61 -3.29
C HIS A 527 -20.76 10.47 -2.48
N ALA A 528 -20.00 9.43 -2.20
CA ALA A 528 -20.48 8.24 -1.50
C ALA A 528 -21.03 8.56 -0.11
N GLU A 529 -20.33 9.42 0.64
CA GLU A 529 -20.71 9.87 1.97
C GLU A 529 -22.01 10.70 1.91
N GLU A 530 -22.09 11.59 0.93
CA GLU A 530 -23.29 12.38 0.68
C GLU A 530 -24.48 11.49 0.35
N ASN A 531 -24.29 10.52 -0.56
CA ASN A 531 -25.34 9.58 -0.94
C ASN A 531 -25.80 8.74 0.26
N ALA A 532 -24.90 8.25 1.11
CA ALA A 532 -25.26 7.53 2.33
C ALA A 532 -26.08 8.40 3.30
N MET A 533 -25.71 9.66 3.48
CA MET A 533 -26.45 10.60 4.33
C MET A 533 -27.83 10.97 3.74
N LEU A 534 -27.92 11.16 2.42
CA LEU A 534 -29.16 11.46 1.72
C LEU A 534 -30.18 10.30 1.76
N GLN A 535 -29.74 9.05 1.82
CA GLN A 535 -30.63 7.90 1.97
C GLN A 535 -31.51 8.02 3.22
N ILE A 536 -30.94 8.50 4.33
CA ILE A 536 -31.69 8.71 5.59
C ILE A 536 -32.71 9.83 5.44
N THR A 537 -32.34 10.92 4.77
CA THR A 537 -33.27 12.02 4.49
C THR A 537 -34.41 11.57 3.58
N LYS A 538 -34.10 10.75 2.57
CA LYS A 538 -35.06 10.28 1.57
C LYS A 538 -36.11 9.31 2.13
N TYR A 539 -35.70 8.40 3.01
CA TYR A 539 -36.57 7.33 3.50
C TYR A 539 -37.02 7.53 4.94
N GLY A 540 -36.55 8.59 5.60
CA GLY A 540 -36.76 8.79 7.03
C GLY A 540 -35.85 7.90 7.87
N GLY A 541 -35.95 7.99 9.18
CA GLY A 541 -35.21 7.16 10.12
C GLY A 541 -34.64 7.92 11.30
N GLN A 542 -33.86 7.21 12.12
CA GLN A 542 -33.18 7.80 13.27
C GLN A 542 -32.05 8.71 12.81
N GLY A 543 -31.89 9.84 13.50
CA GLY A 543 -30.82 10.81 13.22
C GLY A 543 -29.42 10.19 13.35
N LEU A 544 -28.44 10.84 12.69
CA LEU A 544 -27.04 10.40 12.67
C LEU A 544 -26.20 10.94 13.84
N LYS A 545 -26.79 11.73 14.72
CA LYS A 545 -26.07 12.31 15.85
C LYS A 545 -25.39 11.24 16.71
N LYS A 546 -24.10 11.45 16.98
CA LYS A 546 -23.20 10.52 17.68
C LYS A 546 -22.92 9.20 16.93
N GLY A 547 -23.37 9.07 15.68
CA GLY A 547 -23.08 7.93 14.83
C GLY A 547 -21.68 7.98 14.22
N ASN A 548 -21.39 6.97 13.38
CA ASN A 548 -20.13 6.85 12.69
C ASN A 548 -20.34 6.88 11.17
N LEU A 549 -19.35 7.44 10.46
CA LEU A 549 -19.24 7.37 9.01
C LEU A 549 -18.03 6.50 8.65
N PHE A 550 -18.25 5.51 7.82
CA PHE A 550 -17.22 4.69 7.21
C PHE A 550 -17.13 5.02 5.73
N THR A 551 -15.94 5.28 5.23
CA THR A 551 -15.72 5.59 3.82
C THR A 551 -14.40 5.00 3.33
N THR A 552 -14.36 4.53 2.09
CA THR A 552 -13.14 3.95 1.51
C THR A 552 -12.09 5.00 1.16
N ALA A 553 -12.50 6.28 1.04
CA ALA A 553 -11.61 7.43 0.93
C ALA A 553 -12.00 8.47 1.97
N SER A 554 -11.06 9.22 2.55
CA SER A 554 -11.40 10.27 3.51
C SER A 554 -12.28 11.32 2.85
N PRO A 555 -13.27 11.89 3.58
CA PRO A 555 -14.23 12.82 2.99
C PRO A 555 -13.56 14.13 2.56
N CYS A 556 -14.03 14.68 1.43
CA CYS A 556 -13.67 16.02 1.00
C CYS A 556 -14.29 17.09 1.93
N GLU A 557 -13.96 18.35 1.67
CA GLU A 557 -14.46 19.49 2.45
C GLU A 557 -16.00 19.55 2.52
N LEU A 558 -16.68 19.28 1.41
CA LEU A 558 -18.14 19.30 1.33
C LEU A 558 -18.78 18.19 2.16
N CYS A 559 -18.29 16.97 2.04
CA CYS A 559 -18.78 15.81 2.82
C CYS A 559 -18.45 15.97 4.31
N SER A 560 -17.27 16.52 4.63
CA SER A 560 -16.86 16.81 6.02
C SER A 560 -17.77 17.83 6.70
N LYS A 561 -18.17 18.90 6.01
CA LYS A 561 -19.15 19.88 6.52
C LYS A 561 -20.50 19.22 6.83
N LYS A 562 -21.00 18.37 5.92
CA LYS A 562 -22.27 17.65 6.08
C LYS A 562 -22.19 16.67 7.26
N ALA A 563 -21.13 15.88 7.36
CA ALA A 563 -20.93 14.95 8.46
C ALA A 563 -20.86 15.68 9.82
N PHE A 564 -20.18 16.83 9.89
CA PHE A 564 -20.11 17.64 11.09
C PHE A 564 -21.49 18.22 11.46
N GLN A 565 -22.20 18.78 10.49
CA GLN A 565 -23.55 19.35 10.72
C GLN A 565 -24.54 18.29 11.22
N LEU A 566 -24.44 17.05 10.75
CA LEU A 566 -25.28 15.92 11.16
C LEU A 566 -24.88 15.33 12.52
N GLY A 567 -23.77 15.81 13.13
CA GLY A 567 -23.29 15.36 14.43
C GLY A 567 -22.67 13.98 14.42
N ILE A 568 -22.06 13.57 13.30
CA ILE A 568 -21.22 12.36 13.22
C ILE A 568 -20.06 12.52 14.21
N LYS A 569 -19.82 11.49 15.02
CA LYS A 569 -18.78 11.49 16.05
C LYS A 569 -17.43 11.00 15.53
N GLN A 570 -17.45 9.96 14.71
CA GLN A 570 -16.23 9.32 14.18
C GLN A 570 -16.36 9.09 12.68
N ILE A 571 -15.28 9.35 11.95
CA ILE A 571 -15.16 9.10 10.52
C ILE A 571 -14.00 8.16 10.31
N PHE A 572 -14.29 6.93 9.88
CA PHE A 572 -13.29 5.92 9.55
C PHE A 572 -13.05 5.89 8.05
N TYR A 573 -11.78 5.90 7.65
CA TYR A 573 -11.39 5.88 6.25
C TYR A 573 -10.18 4.97 6.00
N ILE A 574 -10.07 4.43 4.78
CA ILE A 574 -8.93 3.60 4.36
C ILE A 574 -7.81 4.48 3.85
N ASP A 575 -8.13 5.38 2.93
CA ASP A 575 -7.16 6.14 2.16
C ASP A 575 -7.36 7.65 2.37
N PRO A 576 -6.29 8.39 2.77
CA PRO A 576 -6.39 9.83 2.93
C PRO A 576 -6.56 10.52 1.56
N TYR A 577 -7.67 11.20 1.38
CA TYR A 577 -7.92 12.04 0.21
C TYR A 577 -7.14 13.35 0.34
N PRO A 578 -6.45 13.80 -0.72
CA PRO A 578 -5.76 15.08 -0.69
C PRO A 578 -6.77 16.24 -0.63
N GLY A 579 -6.62 17.10 0.36
CA GLY A 579 -7.49 18.24 0.58
C GLY A 579 -7.26 18.84 1.96
N ILE A 580 -7.93 19.96 2.23
CA ILE A 580 -7.80 20.69 3.49
C ILE A 580 -8.91 20.36 4.50
N ALA A 581 -9.75 19.35 4.22
CA ALA A 581 -10.85 18.96 5.10
C ALA A 581 -10.38 18.69 6.53
N THR A 582 -9.25 18.00 6.68
CA THR A 582 -8.64 17.65 7.98
C THR A 582 -8.07 18.84 8.72
N THR A 583 -7.55 19.85 8.02
CA THR A 583 -6.85 21.01 8.60
C THR A 583 -7.70 22.24 8.67
N HIS A 584 -8.80 22.30 7.92
CA HIS A 584 -9.68 23.47 7.85
C HIS A 584 -11.08 23.20 8.41
N ILE A 585 -11.71 22.08 8.05
CA ILE A 585 -13.11 21.79 8.44
C ILE A 585 -13.20 21.06 9.78
N LEU A 586 -12.40 19.99 9.93
CA LEU A 586 -12.51 19.05 11.06
C LEU A 586 -11.65 19.43 12.27
N THR A 587 -10.86 20.50 12.19
CA THR A 587 -9.98 20.94 13.29
C THR A 587 -10.58 22.02 14.16
N ASN A 588 -11.60 22.71 13.70
CA ASN A 588 -12.11 23.90 14.38
C ASN A 588 -13.51 23.66 14.94
N SER A 589 -13.66 23.79 16.26
CA SER A 589 -14.96 23.71 16.94
C SER A 589 -14.90 24.48 18.27
N ARG A 590 -15.99 25.19 18.60
CA ARG A 590 -16.15 25.82 19.92
C ARG A 590 -16.30 24.79 21.05
N LYS A 591 -16.69 23.56 20.71
CA LYS A 591 -16.80 22.43 21.65
C LYS A 591 -16.00 21.27 21.07
N GLU A 592 -14.84 21.03 21.65
CA GLU A 592 -13.92 19.97 21.21
C GLU A 592 -14.58 18.57 21.21
N VAL A 593 -15.49 18.33 22.16
CA VAL A 593 -16.22 17.06 22.30
C VAL A 593 -17.18 16.78 21.14
N GLU A 594 -17.67 17.82 20.47
CA GLU A 594 -18.62 17.70 19.34
C GLU A 594 -17.91 17.60 17.98
N LYS A 595 -16.59 17.75 17.95
CA LYS A 595 -15.79 17.67 16.74
C LYS A 595 -15.68 16.21 16.23
N PRO A 596 -15.98 15.95 14.94
CA PRO A 596 -15.78 14.62 14.37
C PRO A 596 -14.31 14.18 14.45
N LYS A 597 -14.07 12.97 14.95
CA LYS A 597 -12.73 12.35 14.95
C LYS A 597 -12.50 11.63 13.64
N LEU A 598 -11.45 12.00 12.92
CA LEU A 598 -11.03 11.35 11.69
C LEU A 598 -10.03 10.24 12.02
N LEU A 599 -10.35 9.00 11.69
CA LEU A 599 -9.63 7.80 12.13
C LEU A 599 -9.29 6.92 10.93
N MET A 600 -8.02 6.60 10.74
CA MET A 600 -7.60 5.61 9.74
C MET A 600 -8.13 4.23 10.12
N PHE A 601 -8.62 3.49 9.12
CA PHE A 601 -9.12 2.14 9.31
C PHE A 601 -8.01 1.16 9.71
N GLN A 602 -8.38 0.14 10.49
CA GLN A 602 -7.51 -0.92 10.95
C GLN A 602 -8.25 -2.26 10.84
N GLY A 603 -7.62 -3.26 10.21
CA GLY A 603 -8.18 -4.59 10.07
C GLY A 603 -8.29 -5.06 8.62
N ALA A 604 -9.02 -6.15 8.41
CA ALA A 604 -9.22 -6.78 7.11
C ALA A 604 -10.32 -6.11 6.28
N VAL A 605 -10.10 -6.04 4.96
CA VAL A 605 -11.07 -5.49 4.01
C VAL A 605 -10.90 -6.12 2.62
N GLY A 606 -11.92 -6.00 1.78
CA GLY A 606 -11.90 -6.45 0.39
C GLY A 606 -11.80 -7.97 0.25
N LYS A 607 -11.02 -8.44 -0.73
CA LYS A 607 -10.79 -9.89 -0.93
C LYS A 607 -10.14 -10.53 0.31
N GLY A 608 -9.30 -9.78 1.03
CA GLY A 608 -8.66 -10.23 2.26
C GLY A 608 -9.65 -10.54 3.37
N PHE A 609 -10.72 -9.77 3.50
CA PHE A 609 -11.76 -10.02 4.50
C PHE A 609 -12.36 -11.43 4.35
N HIS A 610 -12.77 -11.82 3.15
CA HIS A 610 -13.31 -13.16 2.89
C HIS A 610 -12.26 -14.25 3.08
N LYS A 611 -11.03 -14.04 2.59
CA LYS A 611 -9.93 -15.01 2.78
C LYS A 611 -9.62 -15.29 4.26
N LEU A 612 -9.80 -14.31 5.13
CA LEU A 612 -9.43 -14.39 6.54
C LEU A 612 -10.61 -14.83 7.44
N TYR A 613 -11.83 -14.47 7.08
CA TYR A 613 -12.99 -14.71 7.94
C TYR A 613 -13.94 -15.81 7.46
N ASP A 614 -13.80 -16.30 6.22
CA ASP A 614 -14.60 -17.40 5.69
C ASP A 614 -13.94 -18.74 6.05
N PRO A 615 -14.51 -19.53 6.99
CA PRO A 615 -13.92 -20.79 7.44
C PRO A 615 -14.09 -21.87 6.37
N PHE A 616 -13.14 -22.81 6.28
CA PHE A 616 -13.25 -23.94 5.38
C PHE A 616 -14.35 -24.94 5.78
N LEU A 617 -14.61 -25.04 7.08
CA LEU A 617 -15.68 -25.82 7.68
C LEU A 617 -16.34 -25.03 8.80
N SER A 618 -17.59 -25.36 9.15
CA SER A 618 -18.18 -24.80 10.36
C SER A 618 -17.34 -25.20 11.57
N GLN A 619 -17.15 -24.31 12.52
CA GLN A 619 -16.35 -24.57 13.72
C GLN A 619 -16.89 -25.79 14.51
N LYS A 620 -18.20 -25.99 14.51
CA LYS A 620 -18.85 -27.16 15.15
C LYS A 620 -18.38 -28.47 14.51
N ASP A 621 -18.38 -28.54 13.19
CA ASP A 621 -17.97 -29.74 12.46
C ASP A 621 -16.47 -30.01 12.61
N GLU A 622 -15.68 -28.94 12.61
CA GLU A 622 -14.25 -29.04 12.84
C GLU A 622 -13.93 -29.59 14.23
N LEU A 623 -14.58 -29.10 15.27
CA LEU A 623 -14.47 -29.63 16.64
C LEU A 623 -14.93 -31.07 16.75
N ALA A 624 -16.01 -31.42 16.07
CA ALA A 624 -16.49 -32.81 16.03
C ALA A 624 -15.46 -33.77 15.43
N ILE A 625 -14.74 -33.33 14.39
CA ILE A 625 -13.72 -34.17 13.74
C ILE A 625 -12.39 -34.18 14.52
N LEU A 626 -11.93 -33.04 15.03
CA LEU A 626 -10.61 -32.93 15.66
C LEU A 626 -10.60 -33.39 17.11
N ALA A 627 -11.62 -33.05 17.88
CA ALA A 627 -11.71 -33.31 19.30
C ALA A 627 -12.69 -34.45 19.64
N ASN A 628 -13.34 -35.03 18.62
CA ASN A 628 -14.36 -36.06 18.76
C ASN A 628 -15.53 -35.66 19.71
N VAL A 629 -15.88 -34.37 19.69
CA VAL A 629 -16.93 -33.80 20.54
C VAL A 629 -18.23 -33.79 19.77
N LYS A 630 -19.14 -34.74 20.10
CA LYS A 630 -20.50 -34.78 19.54
C LYS A 630 -21.51 -34.77 20.69
N PRO A 631 -22.60 -33.99 20.61
CA PRO A 631 -23.70 -34.11 21.57
C PRO A 631 -24.23 -35.54 21.56
N LYS A 632 -24.36 -36.16 22.72
CA LYS A 632 -25.06 -37.46 22.82
C LYS A 632 -26.53 -37.19 22.51
N GLN A 633 -27.04 -37.77 21.43
CA GLN A 633 -28.48 -37.83 21.23
C GLN A 633 -29.03 -38.81 22.29
N ASN A 634 -29.84 -38.31 23.23
CA ASN A 634 -30.66 -39.18 24.03
C ASN A 634 -31.65 -39.85 23.07
N LYS A 635 -31.48 -41.16 22.88
CA LYS A 635 -32.46 -41.98 22.18
C LYS A 635 -33.73 -42.10 23.02
#